data_4899912e7c72edc94806377f18913ed0
#
_entry.id   4899912e7c72edc94806377f18913ed0
#
_cell.length_a   1.000
_cell.length_b   1.000
_cell.length_c   1.000
_cell.angle_alpha   90.00
_cell.angle_beta   90.00
_cell.angle_gamma   90.00
#
_symmetry.space_group_name_H-M   'P 1'
#
loop_
_entity.id
_entity.type
_entity.pdbx_description
1 polymer ?
#
loop_
_entity_poly.entity_id
_entity_poly.type
_entity_poly.pdbx_seq_one_letter_code
_entity_poly.pdbx_strand_id
1 'polypeptide(L)'
;MEFIKKLGKDFTFKITQVIGLTNSDAVSTQYRPFKQMIERLNRTYKASYRHTNGFDNIDGANYDLTLWVAYYNFLRPHKHTGYKALNEVEMLRGADNMPGKWQLLIFLGQQTILNMQKNGTAQTERSCCQ
;
A
#
# COMPACT_ATOMS: atom_id res chain seq x y z
N MET A 1 -15.94 -8.24 0.36
CA MET A 1 -16.82 -7.63 -0.69
C MET A 1 -17.09 -6.13 -0.52
N GLU A 2 -16.66 -5.48 0.57
CA GLU A 2 -16.82 -4.02 0.74
C GLU A 2 -15.93 -3.15 -0.19
N PHE A 3 -14.79 -3.68 -0.62
CA PHE A 3 -13.86 -2.94 -1.49
C PHE A 3 -14.46 -2.57 -2.87
N ILE A 4 -15.28 -3.47 -3.43
CA ILE A 4 -15.91 -3.26 -4.73
C ILE A 4 -16.98 -2.16 -4.67
N LYS A 5 -17.67 -2.01 -3.54
CA LYS A 5 -18.66 -0.94 -3.32
C LYS A 5 -18.04 0.46 -3.27
N LYS A 6 -16.76 0.57 -2.84
CA LYS A 6 -16.04 1.84 -2.76
C LYS A 6 -15.38 2.27 -4.07
N LEU A 7 -15.05 1.33 -4.96
CA LEU A 7 -14.35 1.59 -6.24
C LEU A 7 -15.28 1.83 -7.44
N GLY A 8 -16.60 1.66 -7.28
CA GLY A 8 -17.58 1.85 -8.34
C GLY A 8 -17.84 0.58 -9.16
N LYS A 9 -18.96 0.60 -9.93
CA LYS A 9 -19.46 -0.55 -10.69
C LYS A 9 -18.59 -0.93 -11.90
N ASP A 10 -17.69 -0.04 -12.32
CA ASP A 10 -16.88 -0.22 -13.54
C ASP A 10 -15.51 -0.89 -13.26
N PHE A 11 -15.25 -1.26 -12.01
CA PHE A 11 -14.01 -1.93 -11.65
C PHE A 11 -14.16 -3.45 -11.81
N THR A 12 -13.64 -3.98 -12.92
CA THR A 12 -13.55 -5.42 -13.17
C THR A 12 -12.12 -5.91 -12.93
N PHE A 13 -11.97 -7.00 -12.18
CA PHE A 13 -10.67 -7.65 -12.00
C PHE A 13 -10.78 -9.15 -12.29
N LYS A 14 -9.74 -9.69 -12.92
CA LYS A 14 -9.62 -11.12 -13.19
C LYS A 14 -8.76 -11.75 -12.10
N ILE A 15 -9.29 -12.74 -11.40
CA ILE A 15 -8.54 -13.53 -10.42
C ILE A 15 -7.95 -14.73 -11.14
N THR A 16 -6.62 -14.87 -11.08
CA THR A 16 -5.91 -16.05 -11.56
C THR A 16 -5.24 -16.72 -10.38
N GLN A 17 -5.64 -17.96 -10.07
CA GLN A 17 -5.05 -18.74 -9.00
C GLN A 17 -3.94 -19.63 -9.56
N VAL A 18 -2.73 -19.48 -9.03
CA VAL A 18 -1.58 -20.33 -9.36
C VAL A 18 -1.27 -21.21 -8.16
N ILE A 19 -1.51 -22.51 -8.27
CA ILE A 19 -1.31 -23.48 -7.21
C ILE A 19 0.03 -24.19 -7.42
N GLY A 20 0.90 -24.10 -6.42
CA GLY A 20 2.19 -24.78 -6.39
C GLY A 20 3.29 -24.11 -7.22
N LEU A 21 4.54 -24.56 -6.98
CA LEU A 21 5.74 -24.14 -7.72
C LEU A 21 6.12 -25.12 -8.84
N THR A 22 5.51 -26.30 -8.82
CA THR A 22 5.87 -27.43 -9.69
C THR A 22 5.03 -27.53 -10.96
N ASN A 23 3.92 -26.82 -11.04
CA ASN A 23 3.07 -26.86 -12.23
C ASN A 23 3.76 -26.20 -13.43
N SER A 24 3.89 -26.97 -14.51
CA SER A 24 4.55 -26.55 -15.76
C SER A 24 3.57 -26.05 -16.81
N ASP A 25 2.29 -25.86 -16.47
CA ASP A 25 1.28 -25.34 -17.38
C ASP A 25 1.61 -23.89 -17.80
N ALA A 26 1.14 -23.50 -18.99
CA ALA A 26 1.42 -22.19 -19.58
C ALA A 26 0.98 -21.03 -18.66
N VAL A 27 -0.17 -21.17 -17.97
CA VAL A 27 -0.71 -20.15 -17.05
C VAL A 27 0.20 -20.01 -15.83
N SER A 28 0.58 -21.10 -15.19
CA SER A 28 1.50 -21.07 -14.03
C SER A 28 2.85 -20.48 -14.39
N THR A 29 3.39 -20.78 -15.58
CA THR A 29 4.66 -20.24 -16.06
C THR A 29 4.57 -18.73 -16.26
N GLN A 30 3.47 -18.22 -16.82
CA GLN A 30 3.26 -16.79 -17.04
C GLN A 30 3.18 -16.00 -15.71
N TYR A 31 2.52 -16.57 -14.68
CA TYR A 31 2.29 -15.87 -13.40
C TYR A 31 3.34 -16.17 -12.33
N ARG A 32 4.28 -17.11 -12.56
CA ARG A 32 5.35 -17.44 -11.62
C ARG A 32 6.21 -16.25 -11.19
N PRO A 33 6.62 -15.31 -12.06
CA PRO A 33 7.38 -14.14 -11.65
C PRO A 33 6.63 -13.25 -10.63
N PHE A 34 5.32 -13.08 -10.79
CA PHE A 34 4.49 -12.30 -9.86
C PHE A 34 4.40 -12.98 -8.49
N LYS A 35 4.27 -14.31 -8.45
CA LYS A 35 4.29 -15.08 -7.21
C LYS A 35 5.62 -14.91 -6.47
N GLN A 36 6.73 -15.03 -7.17
CA GLN A 36 8.06 -14.81 -6.60
C GLN A 36 8.24 -13.39 -6.06
N MET A 37 7.67 -12.39 -6.72
CA MET A 37 7.68 -11.00 -6.26
C MET A 37 6.94 -10.86 -4.93
N ILE A 38 5.74 -11.42 -4.81
CA ILE A 38 4.95 -11.43 -3.58
C ILE A 38 5.68 -12.17 -2.45
N GLU A 39 6.30 -13.31 -2.75
CA GLU A 39 7.07 -14.07 -1.76
C GLU A 39 8.29 -13.29 -1.25
N ARG A 40 8.99 -12.55 -2.12
CA ARG A 40 10.10 -11.67 -1.72
C ARG A 40 9.62 -10.51 -0.84
N LEU A 41 8.49 -9.91 -1.20
CA LEU A 41 7.87 -8.84 -0.42
C LEU A 41 7.49 -9.34 0.98
N ASN A 42 6.81 -10.49 1.07
CA ASN A 42 6.45 -11.12 2.33
C ASN A 42 7.69 -11.47 3.19
N ARG A 43 8.76 -11.93 2.56
CA ARG A 43 10.03 -12.22 3.26
C ARG A 43 10.63 -10.94 3.84
N THR A 44 10.59 -9.84 3.10
CA THR A 44 11.09 -8.54 3.55
C THR A 44 10.28 -8.01 4.72
N TYR A 45 8.95 -8.12 4.66
CA TYR A 45 8.06 -7.74 5.76
C TYR A 45 8.32 -8.60 7.00
N LYS A 46 8.36 -9.93 6.84
CA LYS A 46 8.62 -10.85 7.95
C LYS A 46 9.96 -10.60 8.63
N ALA A 47 10.98 -10.16 7.90
CA ALA A 47 12.26 -9.79 8.48
C ALA A 47 12.16 -8.54 9.37
N SER A 48 11.31 -7.58 8.99
CA SER A 48 11.12 -6.35 9.79
C SER A 48 10.27 -6.60 11.05
N TYR A 49 9.26 -7.45 10.96
CA TYR A 49 8.33 -7.67 12.06
C TYR A 49 8.81 -8.72 13.10
N ARG A 50 9.90 -9.43 12.82
CA ARG A 50 10.48 -10.43 13.76
C ARG A 50 10.78 -9.89 15.16
N HIS A 51 11.04 -8.60 15.27
CA HIS A 51 11.39 -7.94 16.54
C HIS A 51 10.18 -7.62 17.41
N THR A 52 8.97 -7.71 16.88
CA THR A 52 7.74 -7.36 17.62
C THR A 52 7.17 -8.50 18.45
N ASN A 53 7.72 -9.73 18.33
CA ASN A 53 7.23 -10.94 19.00
C ASN A 53 5.74 -11.26 18.76
N GLY A 54 5.16 -10.72 17.68
CA GLY A 54 3.75 -10.88 17.35
C GLY A 54 2.91 -9.64 17.67
N PHE A 55 1.61 -9.77 17.48
CA PHE A 55 0.65 -8.70 17.72
C PHE A 55 -0.44 -9.20 18.69
N ASP A 56 -0.79 -8.37 19.67
CA ASP A 56 -1.82 -8.71 20.66
C ASP A 56 -3.24 -8.66 20.07
N ASN A 57 -3.41 -7.87 19.01
CA ASN A 57 -4.71 -7.69 18.34
C ASN A 57 -4.56 -7.44 16.84
N ILE A 58 -5.69 -7.59 16.13
CA ILE A 58 -5.76 -7.40 14.67
C ILE A 58 -5.49 -5.94 14.28
N ASP A 59 -5.92 -4.98 15.09
CA ASP A 59 -5.72 -3.56 14.80
C ASP A 59 -4.24 -3.19 14.86
N GLY A 60 -3.50 -3.69 15.85
CA GLY A 60 -2.06 -3.52 15.94
C GLY A 60 -1.33 -4.08 14.71
N ALA A 61 -1.73 -5.26 14.23
CA ALA A 61 -1.19 -5.85 13.02
C ALA A 61 -1.50 -5.01 11.77
N ASN A 62 -2.72 -4.47 11.67
CA ASN A 62 -3.12 -3.60 10.56
C ASN A 62 -2.36 -2.28 10.55
N TYR A 63 -2.14 -1.66 11.71
CA TYR A 63 -1.34 -0.43 11.80
C TYR A 63 0.11 -0.67 11.43
N ASP A 64 0.74 -1.72 11.93
CA ASP A 64 2.13 -2.07 11.59
C ASP A 64 2.27 -2.32 10.08
N LEU A 65 1.38 -3.12 9.50
CA LEU A 65 1.39 -3.40 8.07
C LEU A 65 1.21 -2.13 7.24
N THR A 66 0.30 -1.24 7.66
CA THR A 66 0.04 0.03 6.96
C THR A 66 1.27 0.94 7.00
N LEU A 67 1.90 1.09 8.17
CA LEU A 67 3.13 1.87 8.32
C LEU A 67 4.28 1.27 7.52
N TRP A 68 4.41 -0.06 7.52
CA TRP A 68 5.43 -0.73 6.73
C TRP A 68 5.23 -0.54 5.23
N VAL A 69 4.00 -0.63 4.73
CA VAL A 69 3.67 -0.38 3.31
C VAL A 69 3.99 1.07 2.93
N ALA A 70 3.64 2.03 3.80
CA ALA A 70 3.98 3.44 3.59
C ALA A 70 5.50 3.65 3.54
N TYR A 71 6.24 3.10 4.49
CA TYR A 71 7.72 3.14 4.49
C TYR A 71 8.29 2.51 3.21
N TYR A 72 7.84 1.32 2.85
CA TYR A 72 8.37 0.57 1.71
C TYR A 72 8.18 1.31 0.39
N ASN A 73 7.03 1.93 0.18
CA ASN A 73 6.70 2.60 -1.07
C ASN A 73 7.25 4.03 -1.18
N PHE A 74 7.23 4.79 -0.09
CA PHE A 74 7.49 6.24 -0.15
C PHE A 74 8.81 6.67 0.48
N LEU A 75 9.38 5.88 1.36
CA LEU A 75 10.55 6.30 2.13
C LEU A 75 11.79 5.43 1.91
N ARG A 76 11.59 4.12 1.73
CA ARG A 76 12.70 3.19 1.60
C ARG A 76 13.45 3.39 0.28
N PRO A 77 14.80 3.58 0.33
CA PRO A 77 15.61 3.59 -0.90
C PRO A 77 15.76 2.17 -1.46
N HIS A 78 15.57 2.03 -2.76
CA HIS A 78 15.70 0.76 -3.46
C HIS A 78 16.87 0.79 -4.43
N LYS A 79 17.73 -0.23 -4.42
CA LYS A 79 18.91 -0.31 -5.27
C LYS A 79 18.56 -0.25 -6.76
N HIS A 80 17.46 -0.90 -7.15
CA HIS A 80 17.01 -0.95 -8.56
C HIS A 80 16.49 0.38 -9.09
N THR A 81 16.10 1.32 -8.22
CA THR A 81 15.67 2.67 -8.59
C THR A 81 16.77 3.73 -8.41
N GLY A 82 18.03 3.30 -8.30
CA GLY A 82 19.13 4.22 -8.02
C GLY A 82 19.08 4.82 -6.61
N TYR A 83 18.68 4.01 -5.61
CA TYR A 83 18.50 4.42 -4.21
C TYR A 83 17.40 5.45 -3.97
N LYS A 84 16.40 5.50 -4.86
CA LYS A 84 15.19 6.29 -4.69
C LYS A 84 14.05 5.43 -4.13
N ALA A 85 13.00 6.07 -3.61
CA ALA A 85 11.77 5.39 -3.21
C ALA A 85 11.03 4.85 -4.45
N LEU A 86 10.17 3.84 -4.27
CA LEU A 86 9.36 3.30 -5.38
C LEU A 86 8.39 4.35 -5.92
N ASN A 87 7.72 5.08 -5.01
CA ASN A 87 6.84 6.18 -5.35
C ASN A 87 7.47 7.49 -4.85
N GLU A 88 8.05 8.24 -5.76
CA GLU A 88 8.63 9.54 -5.42
C GLU A 88 7.50 10.58 -5.26
N VAL A 89 7.42 11.17 -4.08
CA VAL A 89 6.59 12.35 -3.81
C VAL A 89 7.52 13.55 -3.76
N GLU A 90 7.28 14.53 -4.63
CA GLU A 90 8.15 15.70 -4.77
C GLU A 90 8.36 16.45 -3.45
N MET A 91 7.29 16.59 -2.66
CA MET A 91 7.37 17.26 -1.35
C MET A 91 8.32 16.55 -0.37
N LEU A 92 8.51 15.23 -0.47
CA LEU A 92 9.44 14.49 0.38
C LEU A 92 10.91 14.72 0.04
N ARG A 93 11.21 15.28 -1.13
CA ARG A 93 12.58 15.63 -1.53
C ARG A 93 13.17 16.77 -0.71
N GLY A 94 12.31 17.65 -0.16
CA GLY A 94 12.72 18.77 0.68
C GLY A 94 13.20 18.37 2.08
N ALA A 95 13.06 17.11 2.48
CA ALA A 95 13.52 16.63 3.77
C ALA A 95 14.79 15.77 3.61
N ASP A 96 15.90 16.19 4.23
CA ASP A 96 17.19 15.51 4.13
C ASP A 96 17.29 14.28 5.03
N ASN A 97 16.47 14.21 6.08
CA ASN A 97 16.52 13.15 7.06
C ASN A 97 15.24 12.32 7.11
N MET A 98 15.34 11.08 7.59
CA MET A 98 14.22 10.15 7.66
C MET A 98 13.08 10.62 8.58
N PRO A 99 13.33 11.16 9.78
CA PRO A 99 12.27 11.73 10.64
C PRO A 99 11.48 12.84 9.96
N GLY A 100 12.14 13.75 9.25
CA GLY A 100 11.48 14.83 8.50
C GLY A 100 10.60 14.29 7.37
N LYS A 101 11.06 13.26 6.66
CA LYS A 101 10.24 12.58 5.63
C LYS A 101 8.99 11.93 6.22
N TRP A 102 9.09 11.31 7.40
CA TRP A 102 7.94 10.77 8.10
C TRP A 102 6.94 11.84 8.52
N GLN A 103 7.40 12.96 9.07
CA GLN A 103 6.55 14.08 9.45
C GLN A 103 5.77 14.62 8.24
N LEU A 104 6.45 14.83 7.12
CA LEU A 104 5.82 15.27 5.88
C LEU A 104 4.81 14.26 5.35
N LEU A 105 5.12 12.98 5.38
CA LEU A 105 4.21 11.93 4.93
C LEU A 105 2.93 11.87 5.79
N ILE A 106 3.05 12.00 7.11
CA ILE A 106 1.92 12.06 8.03
C ILE A 106 1.08 13.32 7.75
N PHE A 107 1.71 14.46 7.57
CA PHE A 107 1.04 15.72 7.25
C PHE A 107 0.25 15.62 5.94
N LEU A 108 0.85 15.07 4.87
CA LEU A 108 0.18 14.85 3.59
C LEU A 108 -1.01 13.89 3.72
N GLY A 109 -0.87 12.83 4.50
CA GLY A 109 -1.96 11.92 4.81
C GLY A 109 -3.14 12.62 5.50
N GLN A 110 -2.87 13.45 6.49
CA GLN A 110 -3.88 14.25 7.20
C GLN A 110 -4.60 15.21 6.24
N GLN A 111 -3.86 15.93 5.40
CA GLN A 111 -4.44 16.82 4.41
C GLN A 111 -5.34 16.10 3.42
N THR A 112 -4.94 14.92 2.98
CA THR A 112 -5.75 14.08 2.08
C THR A 112 -7.07 13.68 2.73
N ILE A 113 -7.04 13.23 4.00
CA ILE A 113 -8.26 12.88 4.76
C ILE A 113 -9.19 14.07 4.89
N LEU A 114 -8.67 15.25 5.26
CA LEU A 114 -9.46 16.48 5.39
C LEU A 114 -10.11 16.90 4.06
N ASN A 115 -9.39 16.76 2.95
CA ASN A 115 -9.92 17.06 1.62
C ASN A 115 -11.02 16.07 1.21
N MET A 116 -10.86 14.79 1.52
CA MET A 116 -11.89 13.78 1.25
C MET A 116 -13.16 14.05 2.06
N GLN A 117 -13.04 14.46 3.32
CA GLN A 117 -14.19 14.81 4.17
C GLN A 117 -14.94 16.03 3.62
N LYS A 118 -14.24 17.09 3.21
CA LYS A 118 -14.84 18.28 2.60
C LYS A 118 -15.61 17.95 1.31
N ASN A 119 -15.04 17.10 0.47
CA ASN A 119 -15.69 16.70 -0.79
C ASN A 119 -16.91 15.79 -0.54
N GLY A 120 -16.88 14.96 0.51
CA GLY A 120 -18.00 14.11 0.91
C GLY A 120 -19.20 14.91 1.40
N THR A 121 -19.00 15.95 2.19
CA THR A 121 -20.08 16.84 2.67
C THR A 121 -20.70 17.67 1.53
N ALA A 122 -19.90 18.14 0.58
CA ALA A 122 -20.39 18.92 -0.56
C ALA A 122 -21.28 18.09 -1.52
N GLN A 123 -21.13 16.77 -1.58
CA GLN A 123 -22.00 15.90 -2.37
C GLN A 123 -23.33 15.62 -1.66
N THR A 124 -23.35 15.56 -0.35
CA THR A 124 -24.58 15.32 0.43
C THR A 124 -25.52 16.52 0.36
N GLU A 125 -24.99 17.75 0.36
CA GLU A 125 -25.80 18.96 0.24
C GLU A 125 -26.44 19.13 -1.15
N ARG A 126 -25.80 18.65 -2.22
CA ARG A 126 -26.38 18.70 -3.58
C ARG A 126 -27.50 17.69 -3.79
N SER A 127 -27.54 16.61 -3.02
CA SER A 127 -28.58 15.58 -3.11
C SER A 127 -29.85 15.91 -2.34
N CYS A 128 -29.84 16.91 -1.46
CA CYS A 128 -31.02 17.36 -0.71
C CYS A 128 -31.83 18.46 -1.40
N CYS A 129 -31.35 18.99 -2.53
CA CYS A 129 -32.02 20.07 -3.27
C CYS A 129 -32.64 19.65 -4.62
N GLN A 130 -32.93 18.36 -4.82
CA GLN A 130 -33.69 17.86 -5.96
C GLN A 130 -35.02 17.26 -5.55
#